data_b5bffad412b38cbc40cac8b31d5a9c73
#
_entry.id   b5bffad412b38cbc40cac8b31d5a9c73
#
_cell.length_a   1.000
_cell.length_b   1.000
_cell.length_c   1.000
_cell.angle_alpha   90.00
_cell.angle_beta   90.00
_cell.angle_gamma   90.00
#
_symmetry.space_group_name_H-M   'P 1'
#
loop_
_entity.id
_entity.type
_entity.pdbx_description
1 polymer ?
#
loop_
_entity_poly.entity_id
_entity_poly.type
_entity_poly.pdbx_seq_one_letter_code
_entity_poly.pdbx_strand_id
1 'polypeptide(L)'
;YWRGYNEYHDAGLAKALPRMFGFQAANAAPLVEGRPIENPRTVATAIRIGNPASWDGAMNALKESNGHIAKVTDEEILAAYKLAARTEGVFAEPASAASLAGLIQCVRDNLIPAGSRVVATLTGHGLKDPDNAISVAGLEPTVVASETDAVKRVIGL
;
A
#
# COMPACT_ATOMS: atom_id res chain seq x y z
N TYR A 1 -7.46 -0.18 -12.42
CA TYR A 1 -7.90 1.22 -12.20
C TYR A 1 -7.84 2.04 -13.49
N TRP A 2 -6.70 2.12 -14.20
CA TRP A 2 -6.52 2.98 -15.39
C TRP A 2 -7.60 2.74 -16.46
N ARG A 3 -7.87 1.48 -16.79
CA ARG A 3 -8.95 1.13 -17.71
C ARG A 3 -10.32 1.69 -17.26
N GLY A 4 -10.67 1.53 -15.99
CA GLY A 4 -11.93 2.06 -15.46
C GLY A 4 -12.02 3.59 -15.52
N TYR A 5 -10.90 4.30 -15.30
CA TYR A 5 -10.89 5.76 -15.48
C TYR A 5 -11.13 6.18 -16.92
N ASN A 6 -10.53 5.47 -17.90
CA ASN A 6 -10.77 5.72 -19.31
C ASN A 6 -12.24 5.45 -19.69
N GLU A 7 -12.80 4.32 -19.26
CA GLU A 7 -14.21 3.98 -19.50
C GLU A 7 -15.17 5.08 -18.96
N TYR A 8 -14.91 5.60 -17.76
CA TYR A 8 -15.69 6.67 -17.16
C TYR A 8 -15.52 8.02 -17.89
N HIS A 9 -14.33 8.32 -18.34
CA HIS A 9 -14.03 9.51 -19.11
C HIS A 9 -14.74 9.47 -20.47
N ASP A 10 -14.62 8.36 -21.19
CA ASP A 10 -15.22 8.17 -22.51
C ASP A 10 -16.75 8.18 -22.45
N ALA A 11 -17.33 7.71 -21.35
CA ALA A 11 -18.76 7.81 -21.08
C ALA A 11 -19.22 9.22 -20.64
N GLY A 12 -18.32 10.20 -20.52
CA GLY A 12 -18.64 11.55 -20.07
C GLY A 12 -18.93 11.68 -18.56
N LEU A 13 -18.68 10.60 -17.78
CA LEU A 13 -18.91 10.55 -16.33
C LEU A 13 -17.74 11.17 -15.53
N ALA A 14 -16.55 11.21 -16.09
CA ALA A 14 -15.40 11.90 -15.54
C ALA A 14 -14.93 13.01 -16.46
N LYS A 15 -14.67 14.21 -15.90
CA LYS A 15 -14.23 15.39 -16.67
C LYS A 15 -12.75 15.35 -17.04
N ALA A 16 -11.96 14.56 -16.33
CA ALA A 16 -10.50 14.46 -16.52
C ALA A 16 -10.00 13.09 -16.07
N LEU A 17 -8.88 12.68 -16.61
CA LEU A 17 -8.15 11.50 -16.20
C LEU A 17 -7.13 11.84 -15.13
N PRO A 18 -6.93 10.98 -14.09
CA PRO A 18 -5.92 11.20 -13.08
C PRO A 18 -4.52 10.82 -13.60
N ARG A 19 -3.49 11.37 -12.98
CA ARG A 19 -2.15 10.80 -13.06
C ARG A 19 -2.07 9.56 -12.17
N MET A 20 -1.52 8.47 -12.69
CA MET A 20 -1.39 7.22 -11.95
C MET A 20 -0.01 7.15 -11.28
N PHE A 21 -0.02 6.92 -9.97
CA PHE A 21 1.22 6.76 -9.19
C PHE A 21 1.28 5.33 -8.65
N GLY A 22 2.39 4.66 -8.89
CA GLY A 22 2.65 3.29 -8.44
C GLY A 22 3.86 3.24 -7.51
N PHE A 23 3.80 2.35 -6.50
CA PHE A 23 4.91 2.18 -5.57
C PHE A 23 5.16 0.69 -5.35
N GLN A 24 6.44 0.31 -5.38
CA GLN A 24 6.90 -1.04 -5.13
C GLN A 24 7.86 -1.04 -3.94
N ALA A 25 7.91 -2.14 -3.19
CA ALA A 25 8.89 -2.28 -2.12
C ALA A 25 10.32 -2.34 -2.70
N ALA A 26 11.28 -1.69 -2.07
CA ALA A 26 12.61 -1.43 -2.63
C ALA A 26 13.33 -2.70 -3.14
N ASN A 27 13.17 -3.84 -2.42
CA ASN A 27 13.77 -5.12 -2.81
C ASN A 27 12.80 -6.05 -3.57
N ALA A 28 11.66 -5.52 -4.04
CA ALA A 28 10.65 -6.18 -4.85
C ALA A 28 10.05 -5.19 -5.86
N ALA A 29 10.90 -4.49 -6.62
CA ALA A 29 10.52 -3.39 -7.51
C ALA A 29 10.85 -3.67 -8.99
N PRO A 30 10.34 -4.78 -9.58
CA PRO A 30 10.70 -5.17 -10.95
C PRO A 30 10.32 -4.12 -12.00
N LEU A 31 9.19 -3.42 -11.85
CA LEU A 31 8.77 -2.38 -12.82
C LEU A 31 9.70 -1.16 -12.78
N VAL A 32 10.21 -0.80 -11.61
CA VAL A 32 11.19 0.30 -11.47
C VAL A 32 12.55 -0.11 -12.01
N GLU A 33 12.97 -1.37 -11.77
CA GLU A 33 14.23 -1.92 -12.25
C GLU A 33 14.21 -2.26 -13.75
N GLY A 34 13.01 -2.32 -14.38
CA GLY A 34 12.85 -2.71 -15.78
C GLY A 34 13.16 -4.18 -16.07
N ARG A 35 13.23 -5.02 -15.04
CA ARG A 35 13.54 -6.46 -15.16
C ARG A 35 12.94 -7.26 -14.00
N PRO A 36 12.65 -8.55 -14.19
CA PRO A 36 12.25 -9.45 -13.12
C PRO A 36 13.31 -9.52 -11.99
N ILE A 37 12.84 -9.72 -10.75
CA ILE A 37 13.66 -9.94 -9.56
C ILE A 37 13.45 -11.38 -9.10
N GLU A 38 14.51 -12.19 -9.10
CA GLU A 38 14.42 -13.62 -8.79
C GLU A 38 14.06 -13.90 -7.32
N ASN A 39 14.60 -13.11 -6.39
CA ASN A 39 14.42 -13.29 -4.94
C ASN A 39 13.87 -12.00 -4.30
N PRO A 40 12.60 -11.63 -4.55
CA PRO A 40 12.02 -10.44 -3.98
C PRO A 40 11.91 -10.56 -2.46
N ARG A 41 12.24 -9.48 -1.73
CA ARG A 41 12.19 -9.43 -0.27
C ARG A 41 11.50 -8.15 0.17
N THR A 42 10.54 -8.29 1.07
CA THR A 42 9.89 -7.16 1.76
C THR A 42 9.01 -7.69 2.89
N VAL A 43 8.77 -6.89 3.90
CA VAL A 43 7.77 -7.13 4.95
C VAL A 43 6.34 -7.04 4.38
N ALA A 44 6.15 -6.29 3.30
CA ALA A 44 4.87 -6.14 2.61
C ALA A 44 4.57 -7.36 1.72
N THR A 45 4.13 -8.45 2.35
CA THR A 45 4.02 -9.79 1.74
C THR A 45 3.18 -9.82 0.47
N ALA A 46 2.08 -9.09 0.41
CA ALA A 46 1.17 -9.06 -0.74
C ALA A 46 1.76 -8.37 -1.99
N ILE A 47 2.81 -7.56 -1.86
CA ILE A 47 3.56 -6.96 -2.97
C ILE A 47 4.97 -7.52 -3.15
N ARG A 48 5.30 -8.63 -2.49
CA ARG A 48 6.57 -9.35 -2.66
C ARG A 48 6.55 -10.17 -3.96
N ILE A 49 6.49 -9.47 -5.07
CA ILE A 49 6.33 -10.04 -6.41
C ILE A 49 7.51 -9.63 -7.27
N GLY A 50 8.28 -10.62 -7.72
CA GLY A 50 9.47 -10.41 -8.55
C GLY A 50 9.18 -10.30 -10.05
N ASN A 51 8.04 -10.85 -10.52
CA ASN A 51 7.63 -10.80 -11.92
C ASN A 51 6.11 -10.63 -12.01
N PRO A 52 5.60 -9.41 -12.08
CA PRO A 52 4.16 -9.15 -12.11
C PRO A 52 3.54 -9.55 -13.45
N ALA A 53 2.40 -10.24 -13.41
CA ALA A 53 1.68 -10.71 -14.58
C ALA A 53 1.15 -9.57 -15.49
N SER A 54 0.82 -8.42 -14.92
CA SER A 54 0.24 -7.27 -15.64
C SER A 54 1.28 -6.17 -15.94
N TRP A 55 2.51 -6.58 -16.30
CA TRP A 55 3.63 -5.68 -16.57
C TRP A 55 3.29 -4.60 -17.59
N ASP A 56 2.92 -5.01 -18.78
CA ASP A 56 2.63 -4.08 -19.88
C ASP A 56 1.47 -3.15 -19.55
N GLY A 57 0.42 -3.66 -18.89
CA GLY A 57 -0.72 -2.86 -18.46
C GLY A 57 -0.34 -1.77 -17.47
N ALA A 58 0.56 -2.07 -16.53
CA ALA A 58 1.05 -1.10 -15.57
C ALA A 58 1.93 -0.03 -16.24
N MET A 59 2.85 -0.43 -17.11
CA MET A 59 3.72 0.50 -17.84
C MET A 59 2.94 1.39 -18.80
N ASN A 60 1.92 0.84 -19.47
CA ASN A 60 1.03 1.63 -20.33
C ASN A 60 0.24 2.66 -19.51
N ALA A 61 -0.33 2.27 -18.36
CA ALA A 61 -1.03 3.19 -17.48
C ALA A 61 -0.15 4.36 -17.02
N LEU A 62 1.10 4.08 -16.66
CA LEU A 62 2.08 5.12 -16.29
C LEU A 62 2.37 6.08 -17.45
N LYS A 63 2.61 5.55 -18.64
CA LYS A 63 2.91 6.34 -19.84
C LYS A 63 1.74 7.22 -20.25
N GLU A 64 0.55 6.64 -20.37
CA GLU A 64 -0.66 7.32 -20.83
C GLU A 64 -1.17 8.37 -19.84
N SER A 65 -1.05 8.12 -18.55
CA SER A 65 -1.47 9.06 -17.49
C SER A 65 -0.43 10.12 -17.15
N ASN A 66 0.72 10.16 -17.80
CA ASN A 66 1.88 10.94 -17.37
C ASN A 66 2.18 10.67 -15.86
N GLY A 67 2.14 9.40 -15.51
CA GLY A 67 2.24 8.88 -14.16
C GLY A 67 3.65 8.81 -13.62
N HIS A 68 3.79 8.19 -12.45
CA HIS A 68 5.07 7.98 -11.79
C HIS A 68 5.12 6.62 -11.13
N ILE A 69 6.26 5.97 -11.13
CA ILE A 69 6.52 4.76 -10.34
C ILE A 69 7.82 4.90 -9.57
N ALA A 70 7.80 4.52 -8.29
CA ALA A 70 8.97 4.60 -7.42
C ALA A 70 9.08 3.40 -6.48
N LYS A 71 10.22 3.32 -5.79
CA LYS A 71 10.49 2.36 -4.72
C LYS A 71 10.29 3.05 -3.37
N VAL A 72 9.74 2.28 -2.42
CA VAL A 72 9.67 2.65 -0.99
C VAL A 72 10.33 1.55 -0.17
N THR A 73 11.06 1.92 0.87
CA THR A 73 11.72 0.94 1.73
C THR A 73 10.73 0.30 2.70
N ASP A 74 11.11 -0.83 3.29
CA ASP A 74 10.30 -1.49 4.33
C ASP A 74 10.11 -0.58 5.55
N GLU A 75 11.10 0.23 5.92
CA GLU A 75 11.02 1.23 6.98
C GLU A 75 9.99 2.32 6.66
N GLU A 76 9.99 2.84 5.44
CA GLU A 76 9.01 3.85 4.98
C GLU A 76 7.59 3.26 4.96
N ILE A 77 7.44 2.01 4.50
CA ILE A 77 6.16 1.28 4.52
C ILE A 77 5.64 1.14 5.94
N LEU A 78 6.48 0.66 6.88
CA LEU A 78 6.09 0.48 8.26
C LEU A 78 5.82 1.79 9.00
N ALA A 79 6.55 2.86 8.66
CA ALA A 79 6.27 4.20 9.19
C ALA A 79 4.90 4.72 8.73
N ALA A 80 4.58 4.58 7.44
CA ALA A 80 3.28 4.95 6.87
C ALA A 80 2.14 4.07 7.42
N TYR A 81 2.38 2.78 7.62
CA TYR A 81 1.46 1.84 8.24
C TYR A 81 1.06 2.30 9.66
N LYS A 82 2.05 2.60 10.52
CA LYS A 82 1.82 3.12 11.87
C LYS A 82 1.12 4.48 11.85
N LEU A 83 1.50 5.35 10.92
CA LEU A 83 0.90 6.66 10.77
C LEU A 83 -0.60 6.56 10.47
N ALA A 84 -1.00 5.77 9.46
CA ALA A 84 -2.39 5.56 9.10
C ALA A 84 -3.24 5.03 10.26
N ALA A 85 -2.73 4.04 11.00
CA ALA A 85 -3.42 3.50 12.17
C ALA A 85 -3.58 4.54 13.28
N ARG A 86 -2.53 5.33 13.54
CA ARG A 86 -2.52 6.31 14.65
C ARG A 86 -3.35 7.56 14.37
N THR A 87 -3.34 8.05 13.14
CA THR A 87 -4.01 9.34 12.80
C THR A 87 -5.41 9.15 12.26
N GLU A 88 -5.66 8.06 11.52
CA GLU A 88 -6.93 7.83 10.84
C GLU A 88 -7.72 6.64 11.40
N GLY A 89 -7.13 5.87 12.32
CA GLY A 89 -7.75 4.66 12.86
C GLY A 89 -7.87 3.53 11.81
N VAL A 90 -7.13 3.59 10.73
CA VAL A 90 -7.22 2.62 9.63
C VAL A 90 -6.23 1.48 9.84
N PHE A 91 -6.77 0.26 10.01
CA PHE A 91 -5.98 -0.97 10.11
C PHE A 91 -5.85 -1.62 8.72
N ALA A 92 -4.84 -1.23 7.97
CA ALA A 92 -4.49 -1.80 6.67
C ALA A 92 -3.32 -2.80 6.79
N GLU A 93 -3.07 -3.61 5.76
CA GLU A 93 -1.84 -4.42 5.68
C GLU A 93 -0.63 -3.58 5.24
N PRO A 94 0.62 -3.99 5.53
CA PRO A 94 1.81 -3.24 5.12
C PRO A 94 1.88 -2.96 3.60
N ALA A 95 1.46 -3.91 2.76
CA ALA A 95 1.40 -3.72 1.32
C ALA A 95 0.53 -2.54 0.89
N SER A 96 -0.59 -2.31 1.59
CA SER A 96 -1.47 -1.15 1.35
C SER A 96 -0.81 0.15 1.76
N ALA A 97 -0.01 0.14 2.83
CA ALA A 97 0.71 1.32 3.32
C ALA A 97 1.83 1.80 2.37
N ALA A 98 2.25 0.96 1.41
CA ALA A 98 3.20 1.36 0.37
C ALA A 98 2.69 2.56 -0.46
N SER A 99 1.38 2.66 -0.70
CA SER A 99 0.78 3.80 -1.38
C SER A 99 0.92 5.11 -0.58
N LEU A 100 0.78 5.05 0.75
CA LEU A 100 0.97 6.19 1.65
C LEU A 100 2.44 6.55 1.79
N ALA A 101 3.34 5.56 1.93
CA ALA A 101 4.78 5.79 1.96
C ALA A 101 5.25 6.53 0.70
N GLY A 102 4.81 6.06 -0.46
CA GLY A 102 5.11 6.70 -1.74
C GLY A 102 4.48 8.09 -1.89
N LEU A 103 3.26 8.30 -1.39
CA LEU A 103 2.66 9.64 -1.35
C LEU A 103 3.51 10.61 -0.53
N ILE A 104 3.93 10.21 0.68
CA ILE A 104 4.81 11.02 1.55
C ILE A 104 6.12 11.36 0.84
N GLN A 105 6.74 10.37 0.18
CA GLN A 105 7.95 10.57 -0.62
C GLN A 105 7.71 11.58 -1.75
N CYS A 106 6.65 11.40 -2.54
CA CYS A 106 6.32 12.29 -3.66
C CYS A 106 6.01 13.74 -3.23
N VAL A 107 5.38 13.93 -2.07
CA VAL A 107 5.14 15.27 -1.51
C VAL A 107 6.46 15.91 -1.07
N ARG A 108 7.31 15.18 -0.36
CA ARG A 108 8.63 15.64 0.05
C ARG A 108 9.50 16.05 -1.14
N ASP A 109 9.43 15.28 -2.21
CA ASP A 109 10.24 15.48 -3.43
C ASP A 109 9.58 16.45 -4.43
N ASN A 110 8.49 17.14 -4.04
CA ASN A 110 7.72 18.10 -4.83
C ASN A 110 7.17 17.54 -6.17
N LEU A 111 6.94 16.24 -6.26
CA LEU A 111 6.33 15.60 -7.43
C LEU A 111 4.79 15.74 -7.46
N ILE A 112 4.19 15.99 -6.30
CA ILE A 112 2.77 16.27 -6.13
C ILE A 112 2.63 17.73 -5.67
N PRO A 113 2.07 18.64 -6.50
CA PRO A 113 1.90 20.03 -6.15
C PRO A 113 0.98 20.23 -4.94
N ALA A 114 1.24 21.28 -4.16
CA ALA A 114 0.34 21.67 -3.07
C ALA A 114 -1.07 21.95 -3.60
N GLY A 115 -2.09 21.54 -2.83
CA GLY A 115 -3.49 21.67 -3.24
C GLY A 115 -3.99 20.58 -4.19
N SER A 116 -3.14 19.61 -4.56
CA SER A 116 -3.57 18.45 -5.35
C SER A 116 -4.61 17.61 -4.61
N ARG A 117 -5.62 17.12 -5.34
CA ARG A 117 -6.53 16.09 -4.83
C ARG A 117 -5.92 14.71 -5.10
N VAL A 118 -5.66 13.96 -4.03
CA VAL A 118 -5.03 12.64 -4.09
C VAL A 118 -5.97 11.58 -3.57
N VAL A 119 -6.01 10.42 -4.24
CA VAL A 119 -6.67 9.20 -3.76
C VAL A 119 -5.59 8.14 -3.58
N ALA A 120 -5.32 7.75 -2.34
CA ALA A 120 -4.47 6.61 -2.01
C ALA A 120 -5.34 5.38 -1.75
N THR A 121 -5.12 4.31 -2.51
CA THR A 121 -5.91 3.08 -2.35
C THR A 121 -5.23 2.16 -1.34
N LEU A 122 -5.91 1.90 -0.22
CA LEU A 122 -5.53 0.89 0.76
C LEU A 122 -6.21 -0.43 0.38
N THR A 123 -5.49 -1.31 -0.27
CA THR A 123 -6.04 -2.49 -0.97
C THR A 123 -6.38 -3.66 -0.07
N GLY A 124 -5.73 -3.77 1.10
CA GLY A 124 -5.91 -4.90 2.00
C GLY A 124 -6.04 -4.50 3.48
N HIS A 125 -6.90 -5.23 4.17
CA HIS A 125 -7.12 -5.09 5.60
C HIS A 125 -5.96 -5.71 6.41
N GLY A 126 -5.64 -5.15 7.57
CA GLY A 126 -4.53 -5.60 8.43
C GLY A 126 -4.63 -7.06 8.89
N LEU A 127 -5.82 -7.61 8.99
CA LEU A 127 -6.02 -9.04 9.32
C LEU A 127 -5.52 -10.00 8.24
N LYS A 128 -5.14 -9.54 7.06
CA LYS A 128 -4.48 -10.35 6.04
C LYS A 128 -3.01 -10.64 6.38
N ASP A 129 -2.43 -9.85 7.28
CA ASP A 129 -1.03 -9.97 7.70
C ASP A 129 -0.91 -9.70 9.22
N PRO A 130 -1.51 -10.56 10.08
CA PRO A 130 -1.54 -10.35 11.52
C PRO A 130 -0.15 -10.43 12.17
N ASP A 131 0.75 -11.22 11.62
CA ASP A 131 2.10 -11.40 12.16
C ASP A 131 2.90 -10.09 12.10
N ASN A 132 2.79 -9.36 11.00
CA ASN A 132 3.37 -8.03 10.89
C ASN A 132 2.72 -7.04 11.87
N ALA A 133 1.40 -7.10 12.05
CA ALA A 133 0.71 -6.22 13.00
C ALA A 133 1.19 -6.43 14.43
N ILE A 134 1.31 -7.69 14.88
CA ILE A 134 1.82 -8.06 16.20
C ILE A 134 3.28 -7.61 16.37
N SER A 135 4.13 -7.95 15.41
CA SER A 135 5.56 -7.59 15.43
C SER A 135 5.79 -6.07 15.48
N VAL A 136 5.05 -5.33 14.63
CA VAL A 136 5.18 -3.86 14.53
C VAL A 136 4.63 -3.14 15.76
N ALA A 137 3.59 -3.69 16.39
CA ALA A 137 3.02 -3.17 17.62
C ALA A 137 3.88 -3.48 18.85
N GLY A 138 4.79 -4.46 18.76
CA GLY A 138 5.58 -4.94 19.91
C GLY A 138 4.70 -5.59 20.99
N LEU A 139 3.57 -6.17 20.57
CA LEU A 139 2.62 -6.81 21.48
C LEU A 139 2.84 -8.31 21.54
N GLU A 140 2.77 -8.86 22.74
CA GLU A 140 2.66 -10.30 22.92
C GLU A 140 1.16 -10.65 23.09
N PRO A 141 0.57 -11.43 22.17
CA PRO A 141 -0.81 -11.84 22.29
C PRO A 141 -1.03 -12.69 23.56
N THR A 142 -2.02 -12.34 24.37
CA THR A 142 -2.41 -13.15 25.51
C THR A 142 -3.33 -14.27 25.03
N VAL A 143 -2.88 -15.53 25.18
CA VAL A 143 -3.69 -16.70 24.85
C VAL A 143 -4.60 -17.02 26.05
N VAL A 144 -5.90 -17.11 25.80
CA VAL A 144 -6.91 -17.46 26.80
C VAL A 144 -7.79 -18.60 26.29
N ALA A 145 -8.44 -19.32 27.21
CA ALA A 145 -9.46 -20.30 26.84
C ALA A 145 -10.62 -19.60 26.10
N SER A 146 -11.22 -20.29 25.12
CA SER A 146 -12.35 -19.76 24.33
C SER A 146 -13.67 -19.76 25.12
N GLU A 147 -13.62 -19.26 26.34
CA GLU A 147 -14.75 -19.18 27.27
C GLU A 147 -14.98 -17.72 27.68
N THR A 148 -16.25 -17.33 27.80
CA THR A 148 -16.65 -15.94 28.09
C THR A 148 -16.00 -15.41 29.37
N ASP A 149 -15.95 -16.19 30.43
CA ASP A 149 -15.42 -15.75 31.73
C ASP A 149 -13.87 -15.64 31.69
N ALA A 150 -13.19 -16.45 30.89
CA ALA A 150 -11.76 -16.33 30.68
C ALA A 150 -11.42 -15.02 29.94
N VAL A 151 -12.17 -14.69 28.90
CA VAL A 151 -12.02 -13.45 28.15
C VAL A 151 -12.33 -12.24 29.03
N LYS A 152 -13.45 -12.23 29.75
CA LYS A 152 -13.84 -11.15 30.67
C LYS A 152 -12.74 -10.83 31.69
N ARG A 153 -12.16 -11.84 32.32
CA ARG A 153 -11.09 -11.63 33.31
C ARG A 153 -9.88 -10.91 32.72
N VAL A 154 -9.53 -11.22 31.48
CA VAL A 154 -8.34 -10.60 30.85
C VAL A 154 -8.61 -9.16 30.41
N ILE A 155 -9.82 -8.83 29.97
CA ILE A 155 -10.20 -7.47 29.55
C ILE A 155 -10.74 -6.62 30.71
N GLY A 156 -10.76 -7.15 31.93
CA GLY A 156 -11.16 -6.39 33.13
C GLY A 156 -12.66 -6.19 33.32
N LEU A 157 -13.48 -7.13 32.81
CA LEU A 157 -14.94 -7.15 32.97
C LEU A 157 -15.40 -8.24 33.94
#